data_62bc71acdf33ae1030f380b4487a91bd
#
_entry.id   62bc71acdf33ae1030f380b4487a91bd
#
_cell.length_a   1.000
_cell.length_b   1.000
_cell.length_c   1.000
_cell.angle_alpha   90.00
_cell.angle_beta   90.00
_cell.angle_gamma   90.00
#
_symmetry.space_group_name_H-M   'P 1'
#
loop_
_entity.id
_entity.type
_entity.pdbx_description
1 polymer ?
#
loop_
_entity_poly.entity_id
_entity_poly.type
_entity_poly.pdbx_seq_one_letter_code
_entity_poly.pdbx_strand_id
1 'polypeptide(L)'
;MSAVLGYESAREAERVWVDGPGSHRVSCAYKEELLAALHDLKPRRGARLVLFGADVGELAEAERAALMRRMGFVPANGGLMSSLNAWENISLPLAYHAPEKLPAALREVRALLEELGGVGDELLGKLPEHMTLYERRLAAYIRALLEGPDLLVMESLAAGLGPTKRARAARFAEVYQARRPGGTFVHFDA
;
A
#
# COMPACT_ATOMS: atom_id res chain seq x y z
N MET A 1 23.08 -8.00 3.23
CA MET A 1 21.80 -7.75 2.54
C MET A 1 21.21 -6.48 3.13
N SER A 2 20.73 -5.58 2.31
CA SER A 2 20.24 -4.26 2.77
C SER A 2 18.74 -4.37 3.00
N ALA A 3 18.22 -3.91 4.14
CA ALA A 3 16.80 -3.94 4.45
C ALA A 3 15.97 -3.19 3.39
N VAL A 4 14.85 -3.76 3.01
CA VAL A 4 13.84 -3.05 2.20
C VAL A 4 13.05 -2.11 3.09
N LEU A 5 12.71 -2.54 4.32
CA LEU A 5 12.09 -1.75 5.37
C LEU A 5 12.74 -2.06 6.70
N GLY A 6 13.27 -1.04 7.36
CA GLY A 6 13.79 -1.12 8.73
C GLY A 6 13.24 0.01 9.59
N TYR A 7 12.85 -0.28 10.82
CA TYR A 7 12.43 0.73 11.78
C TYR A 7 12.93 0.42 13.18
N GLU A 8 13.55 1.40 13.80
CA GLU A 8 13.99 1.39 15.19
C GLU A 8 13.25 2.50 15.94
N SER A 9 12.42 2.12 16.92
CA SER A 9 11.70 3.08 17.75
C SER A 9 12.64 3.79 18.73
N ALA A 10 12.40 5.07 18.99
CA ALA A 10 13.13 5.82 20.01
C ALA A 10 12.84 5.36 21.45
N ARG A 11 11.77 4.64 21.67
CA ARG A 11 11.24 4.31 23.00
C ARG A 11 11.39 2.84 23.38
N GLU A 12 11.54 1.96 22.38
CA GLU A 12 11.52 0.52 22.58
C GLU A 12 12.76 -0.13 21.96
N ALA A 13 13.24 -1.20 22.61
CA ALA A 13 14.37 -1.97 22.10
C ALA A 13 14.02 -2.85 20.89
N GLU A 14 12.74 -2.89 20.52
CA GLU A 14 12.27 -3.68 19.38
C GLU A 14 12.58 -3.01 18.06
N ARG A 15 12.87 -3.86 17.08
CA ARG A 15 13.15 -3.45 15.69
C ARG A 15 12.25 -4.19 14.76
N VAL A 16 11.68 -3.48 13.79
CA VAL A 16 11.09 -4.09 12.60
C VAL A 16 12.13 -4.10 11.51
N TRP A 17 12.37 -5.26 10.92
CA TRP A 17 13.33 -5.42 9.85
C TRP A 17 12.81 -6.39 8.81
N VAL A 18 12.67 -5.93 7.56
CA VAL A 18 12.18 -6.70 6.43
C VAL A 18 13.26 -6.70 5.35
N ASP A 19 13.77 -7.87 5.04
CA ASP A 19 14.82 -8.08 4.06
C ASP A 19 14.28 -8.79 2.82
N GLY A 20 14.51 -8.17 1.66
CA GLY A 20 14.28 -8.78 0.36
C GLY A 20 12.82 -8.86 -0.09
N PRO A 21 12.60 -9.43 -1.28
CA PRO A 21 11.28 -9.57 -1.87
C PRO A 21 10.44 -10.62 -1.14
N GLY A 22 9.12 -10.54 -1.34
CA GLY A 22 8.17 -11.48 -0.76
C GLY A 22 7.06 -10.81 0.04
N SER A 23 6.23 -11.62 0.69
CA SER A 23 5.15 -11.14 1.56
C SER A 23 5.54 -11.28 3.02
N HIS A 24 5.46 -10.19 3.75
CA HIS A 24 5.89 -10.10 5.15
C HIS A 24 4.74 -9.59 6.02
N ARG A 25 4.43 -10.35 7.05
CA ARG A 25 3.50 -9.96 8.10
C ARG A 25 4.28 -9.34 9.24
N VAL A 26 3.92 -8.12 9.62
CA VAL A 26 4.58 -7.38 10.70
C VAL A 26 3.60 -7.15 11.84
N SER A 27 4.05 -7.45 13.06
CA SER A 27 3.37 -7.11 14.30
C SER A 27 4.39 -6.42 15.22
N CYS A 28 4.05 -5.23 15.69
CA CYS A 28 4.90 -4.48 16.62
C CYS A 28 4.06 -3.59 17.52
N ALA A 29 4.54 -3.34 18.73
CA ALA A 29 3.84 -2.51 19.71
C ALA A 29 3.74 -1.03 19.30
N TYR A 30 4.62 -0.56 18.43
CA TYR A 30 4.70 0.82 17.92
C TYR A 30 4.22 0.97 16.47
N LYS A 31 3.26 0.13 16.05
CA LYS A 31 2.69 0.12 14.71
C LYS A 31 2.30 1.51 14.22
N GLU A 32 1.57 2.29 15.04
CA GLU A 32 1.11 3.62 14.64
C GLU A 32 2.27 4.60 14.39
N GLU A 33 3.33 4.51 15.19
CA GLU A 33 4.53 5.34 15.01
C GLU A 33 5.26 4.99 13.71
N LEU A 34 5.43 3.70 13.44
CA LEU A 34 6.02 3.21 12.21
C LEU A 34 5.19 3.61 10.97
N LEU A 35 3.87 3.43 11.01
CA LEU A 35 2.99 3.80 9.90
C LEU A 35 3.01 5.31 9.62
N ALA A 36 3.02 6.14 10.67
CA ALA A 36 3.16 7.58 10.51
C ALA A 36 4.53 7.95 9.90
N ALA A 37 5.61 7.29 10.34
CA ALA A 37 6.95 7.51 9.77
C ALA A 37 7.03 7.10 8.30
N LEU A 38 6.34 6.02 7.90
CA LEU A 38 6.25 5.56 6.52
C LEU A 38 5.43 6.51 5.65
N HIS A 39 4.30 6.99 6.18
CA HIS A 39 3.42 7.90 5.45
C HIS A 39 4.10 9.24 5.14
N ASP A 40 4.80 9.80 6.11
CA ASP A 40 5.39 11.14 5.99
C ASP A 40 6.86 11.09 5.54
N LEU A 41 7.47 9.90 5.44
CA LEU A 41 8.92 9.69 5.33
C LEU A 41 9.71 10.54 6.33
N LYS A 42 9.20 10.62 7.55
CA LYS A 42 9.76 11.43 8.62
C LYS A 42 9.68 10.69 9.95
N PRO A 43 10.73 9.98 10.34
CA PRO A 43 10.77 9.33 11.64
C PRO A 43 10.76 10.37 12.76
N ARG A 44 10.20 10.01 13.92
CA ARG A 44 10.26 10.84 15.12
C ARG A 44 11.70 11.04 15.57
N ARG A 45 11.94 12.10 16.33
CA ARG A 45 13.27 12.35 16.91
C ARG A 45 13.73 11.16 17.75
N GLY A 46 14.90 10.64 17.42
CA GLY A 46 15.51 9.46 18.06
C GLY A 46 15.04 8.11 17.49
N ALA A 47 14.06 8.07 16.62
CA ALA A 47 13.72 6.90 15.83
C ALA A 47 14.49 6.90 14.51
N ARG A 48 14.64 5.71 13.92
CA ARG A 48 15.33 5.51 12.64
C ARG A 48 14.42 4.76 11.66
N LEU A 49 14.29 5.28 10.45
CA LEU A 49 13.58 4.62 9.34
C LEU A 49 14.58 4.34 8.22
N VAL A 50 14.68 3.09 7.83
CA VAL A 50 15.50 2.66 6.69
C VAL A 50 14.58 2.17 5.60
N LEU A 51 14.74 2.68 4.37
CA LEU A 51 14.01 2.22 3.19
C LEU A 51 14.99 1.93 2.07
N PHE A 52 14.89 0.74 1.50
CA PHE A 52 15.76 0.27 0.41
C PHE A 52 17.26 0.46 0.75
N GLY A 53 17.61 0.29 2.02
CA GLY A 53 18.97 0.43 2.52
C GLY A 53 19.43 1.85 2.85
N ALA A 54 18.62 2.87 2.56
CA ALA A 54 18.93 4.26 2.88
C ALA A 54 18.27 4.69 4.20
N ASP A 55 18.98 5.42 5.05
CA ASP A 55 18.43 6.07 6.24
C ASP A 55 17.64 7.31 5.81
N VAL A 56 16.31 7.26 5.99
CA VAL A 56 15.41 8.33 5.54
C VAL A 56 15.68 9.67 6.23
N GLY A 57 16.18 9.62 7.48
CA GLY A 57 16.53 10.82 8.24
C GLY A 57 17.72 11.60 7.66
N GLU A 58 18.59 10.93 6.91
CA GLU A 58 19.79 11.51 6.30
C GLU A 58 19.57 12.01 4.87
N LEU A 59 18.42 11.69 4.25
CA LEU A 59 18.14 12.00 2.87
C LEU A 59 17.68 13.46 2.67
N ALA A 60 18.09 14.05 1.56
CA ALA A 60 17.53 15.30 1.06
C ALA A 60 16.06 15.11 0.59
N GLU A 61 15.31 16.20 0.48
CA GLU A 61 13.90 16.18 0.10
C GLU A 61 13.66 15.49 -1.26
N ALA A 62 14.51 15.77 -2.24
CA ALA A 62 14.41 15.16 -3.57
C ALA A 62 14.64 13.64 -3.54
N GLU A 63 15.52 13.15 -2.67
CA GLU A 63 15.80 11.73 -2.48
C GLU A 63 14.63 11.04 -1.78
N ARG A 64 14.05 11.67 -0.75
CA ARG A 64 12.80 11.18 -0.11
C ARG A 64 11.65 11.10 -1.10
N ALA A 65 11.46 12.12 -1.96
CA ALA A 65 10.45 12.10 -3.02
C ALA A 65 10.69 10.97 -4.03
N ALA A 66 11.95 10.64 -4.32
CA ALA A 66 12.28 9.48 -5.16
C ALA A 66 11.92 8.14 -4.49
N LEU A 67 12.13 8.01 -3.18
CA LEU A 67 11.69 6.82 -2.41
C LEU A 67 10.17 6.69 -2.37
N MET A 68 9.43 7.80 -2.18
CA MET A 68 7.96 7.79 -2.20
C MET A 68 7.40 7.17 -3.47
N ARG A 69 7.98 7.48 -4.63
CA ARG A 69 7.55 6.90 -5.92
C ARG A 69 7.77 5.39 -6.05
N ARG A 70 8.61 4.82 -5.19
CA ARG A 70 8.86 3.37 -5.13
C ARG A 70 7.97 2.64 -4.14
N MET A 71 7.15 3.39 -3.38
CA MET A 71 6.29 2.85 -2.34
C MET A 71 4.83 3.02 -2.71
N GLY A 72 4.03 1.98 -2.43
CA GLY A 72 2.59 2.06 -2.34
C GLY A 72 2.15 1.93 -0.89
N PHE A 73 1.18 2.74 -0.48
CA PHE A 73 0.63 2.69 0.87
C PHE A 73 -0.89 2.59 0.84
N VAL A 74 -1.43 1.61 1.55
CA VAL A 74 -2.88 1.36 1.66
C VAL A 74 -3.29 1.48 3.13
N PRO A 75 -3.93 2.60 3.52
CA PRO A 75 -4.45 2.80 4.87
C PRO A 75 -5.53 1.79 5.24
N ALA A 76 -5.76 1.59 6.55
CA ALA A 76 -6.74 0.64 7.07
C ALA A 76 -8.18 0.90 6.58
N ASN A 77 -8.52 2.16 6.32
CA ASN A 77 -9.83 2.57 5.79
C ASN A 77 -9.87 2.70 4.26
N GLY A 78 -8.75 2.46 3.56
CA GLY A 78 -8.55 2.62 2.13
C GLY A 78 -7.96 3.96 1.71
N GLY A 79 -8.13 5.04 2.47
CA GLY A 79 -7.55 6.37 2.15
C GLY A 79 -7.99 6.92 0.79
N LEU A 80 -9.27 6.77 0.45
CA LEU A 80 -9.85 7.30 -0.77
C LEU A 80 -10.35 8.73 -0.57
N MET A 81 -10.27 9.54 -1.61
CA MET A 81 -10.86 10.88 -1.64
C MET A 81 -12.38 10.76 -1.73
N SER A 82 -13.09 11.34 -0.76
CA SER A 82 -14.55 11.19 -0.62
C SER A 82 -15.35 11.78 -1.76
N SER A 83 -14.81 12.79 -2.45
CA SER A 83 -15.44 13.47 -3.58
C SER A 83 -15.26 12.78 -4.93
N LEU A 84 -14.44 11.74 -5.00
CA LEU A 84 -14.12 10.97 -6.21
C LEU A 84 -14.72 9.57 -6.12
N ASN A 85 -15.26 9.07 -7.25
CA ASN A 85 -15.68 7.67 -7.33
C ASN A 85 -14.49 6.70 -7.33
N ALA A 86 -14.75 5.38 -7.33
CA ALA A 86 -13.66 4.39 -7.26
C ALA A 86 -12.71 4.49 -8.47
N TRP A 87 -13.24 4.65 -9.68
CA TRP A 87 -12.39 4.79 -10.87
C TRP A 87 -11.50 6.03 -10.80
N GLU A 88 -12.06 7.17 -10.43
CA GLU A 88 -11.30 8.42 -10.27
C GLU A 88 -10.22 8.30 -9.20
N ASN A 89 -10.54 7.66 -8.05
CA ASN A 89 -9.55 7.37 -7.02
C ASN A 89 -8.42 6.45 -7.51
N ILE A 90 -8.77 5.37 -8.21
CA ILE A 90 -7.81 4.39 -8.73
C ILE A 90 -6.90 5.01 -9.79
N SER A 91 -7.48 5.78 -10.69
CA SER A 91 -6.78 6.34 -11.84
C SER A 91 -6.06 7.66 -11.55
N LEU A 92 -6.28 8.26 -10.39
CA LEU A 92 -5.75 9.59 -10.05
C LEU A 92 -4.24 9.76 -10.29
N PRO A 93 -3.36 8.85 -9.85
CA PRO A 93 -1.92 8.99 -10.12
C PRO A 93 -1.59 8.94 -11.60
N LEU A 94 -2.26 8.06 -12.35
CA LEU A 94 -2.07 7.95 -13.80
C LEU A 94 -2.59 9.18 -14.53
N ALA A 95 -3.73 9.73 -14.12
CA ALA A 95 -4.30 10.93 -14.71
C ALA A 95 -3.34 12.13 -14.59
N TYR A 96 -2.54 12.18 -13.52
CA TYR A 96 -1.54 13.23 -13.29
C TYR A 96 -0.21 12.99 -14.02
N HIS A 97 0.27 11.74 -14.02
CA HIS A 97 1.65 11.45 -14.45
C HIS A 97 1.75 10.77 -15.80
N ALA A 98 0.69 10.11 -16.27
CA ALA A 98 0.69 9.31 -17.50
C ALA A 98 -0.73 9.13 -18.08
N PRO A 99 -1.42 10.23 -18.46
CA PRO A 99 -2.83 10.18 -18.89
C PRO A 99 -3.06 9.31 -20.11
N GLU A 100 -2.06 9.13 -20.96
CA GLU A 100 -2.11 8.25 -22.13
C GLU A 100 -2.28 6.76 -21.75
N LYS A 101 -1.98 6.38 -20.51
CA LYS A 101 -2.14 5.00 -20.02
C LYS A 101 -3.53 4.67 -19.50
N LEU A 102 -4.40 5.66 -19.31
CA LEU A 102 -5.74 5.47 -18.75
C LEU A 102 -6.59 4.40 -19.47
N PRO A 103 -6.65 4.34 -20.83
CA PRO A 103 -7.43 3.30 -21.50
C PRO A 103 -6.91 1.87 -21.23
N ALA A 104 -5.60 1.70 -21.10
CA ALA A 104 -5.00 0.42 -20.75
C ALA A 104 -5.25 0.08 -19.28
N ALA A 105 -5.12 1.07 -18.39
CA ALA A 105 -5.37 0.93 -16.97
C ALA A 105 -6.81 0.48 -16.67
N LEU A 106 -7.81 0.99 -17.39
CA LEU A 106 -9.20 0.57 -17.18
C LEU A 106 -9.38 -0.93 -17.44
N ARG A 107 -8.75 -1.47 -18.49
CA ARG A 107 -8.80 -2.91 -18.77
C ARG A 107 -8.12 -3.73 -17.68
N GLU A 108 -6.99 -3.27 -17.20
CA GLU A 108 -6.25 -3.90 -16.10
C GLU A 108 -7.05 -3.87 -14.79
N VAL A 109 -7.66 -2.74 -14.45
CA VAL A 109 -8.51 -2.60 -13.26
C VAL A 109 -9.67 -3.57 -13.29
N ARG A 110 -10.36 -3.71 -14.43
CA ARG A 110 -11.46 -4.68 -14.58
C ARG A 110 -10.99 -6.12 -14.34
N ALA A 111 -9.85 -6.49 -14.91
CA ALA A 111 -9.25 -7.82 -14.68
C ALA A 111 -8.91 -8.03 -13.21
N LEU A 112 -8.37 -7.02 -12.52
CA LEU A 112 -8.07 -7.09 -11.08
C LEU A 112 -9.32 -7.17 -10.21
N LEU A 113 -10.38 -6.46 -10.56
CA LEU A 113 -11.66 -6.54 -9.85
C LEU A 113 -12.27 -7.94 -9.95
N GLU A 114 -12.23 -8.54 -11.12
CA GLU A 114 -12.69 -9.91 -11.34
C GLU A 114 -11.81 -10.91 -10.58
N GLU A 115 -10.49 -10.80 -10.71
CA GLU A 115 -9.52 -11.69 -10.04
C GLU A 115 -9.63 -11.65 -8.51
N LEU A 116 -9.74 -10.46 -7.92
CA LEU A 116 -9.65 -10.26 -6.47
C LEU A 116 -10.99 -10.24 -5.77
N GLY A 117 -12.09 -9.92 -6.46
CA GLY A 117 -13.28 -9.61 -5.71
C GLY A 117 -14.56 -10.25 -6.16
N GLY A 118 -14.67 -10.67 -7.42
CA GLY A 118 -16.00 -10.89 -8.01
C GLY A 118 -16.89 -9.67 -7.77
N VAL A 119 -16.31 -8.47 -7.81
CA VAL A 119 -16.97 -7.17 -7.73
C VAL A 119 -16.96 -6.65 -9.15
N GLY A 120 -18.13 -6.40 -9.70
CA GLY A 120 -18.27 -5.95 -11.08
C GLY A 120 -17.91 -4.48 -11.29
N ASP A 121 -18.13 -4.02 -12.53
CA ASP A 121 -17.90 -2.64 -12.94
C ASP A 121 -18.70 -1.60 -12.13
N GLU A 122 -19.78 -2.04 -11.45
CA GLU A 122 -20.57 -1.17 -10.57
C GLU A 122 -19.75 -0.55 -9.43
N LEU A 123 -18.65 -1.19 -9.03
CA LEU A 123 -17.73 -0.59 -8.05
C LEU A 123 -17.15 0.71 -8.58
N LEU A 124 -16.77 0.78 -9.85
CA LEU A 124 -16.05 1.90 -10.44
C LEU A 124 -16.81 3.23 -10.32
N GLY A 125 -18.15 3.17 -10.33
CA GLY A 125 -19.01 4.35 -10.17
C GLY A 125 -19.34 4.73 -8.72
N LYS A 126 -19.00 3.88 -7.72
CA LYS A 126 -19.35 4.15 -6.31
C LYS A 126 -18.47 5.25 -5.70
N LEU A 127 -19.08 6.14 -4.93
CA LEU A 127 -18.38 7.02 -4.01
C LEU A 127 -17.92 6.21 -2.76
N PRO A 128 -16.83 6.61 -2.07
CA PRO A 128 -16.32 5.91 -0.89
C PRO A 128 -17.34 5.68 0.22
N GLU A 129 -18.31 6.58 0.40
CA GLU A 129 -19.40 6.43 1.38
C GLU A 129 -20.35 5.25 1.07
N HIS A 130 -20.47 4.88 -0.19
CA HIS A 130 -21.28 3.74 -0.64
C HIS A 130 -20.48 2.45 -0.80
N MET A 131 -19.21 2.45 -0.45
CA MET A 131 -18.35 1.29 -0.50
C MET A 131 -18.27 0.59 0.87
N THR A 132 -18.27 -0.74 0.85
CA THR A 132 -17.86 -1.53 2.02
C THR A 132 -16.37 -1.30 2.33
N LEU A 133 -15.94 -1.65 3.54
CA LEU A 133 -14.53 -1.56 3.92
C LEU A 133 -13.61 -2.35 2.98
N TYR A 134 -14.07 -3.55 2.52
CA TYR A 134 -13.33 -4.35 1.57
C TYR A 134 -13.18 -3.62 0.23
N GLU A 135 -14.26 -3.06 -0.32
CA GLU A 135 -14.23 -2.33 -1.59
C GLU A 135 -13.31 -1.10 -1.53
N ARG A 136 -13.32 -0.36 -0.41
CA ARG A 136 -12.38 0.76 -0.22
C ARG A 136 -10.91 0.31 -0.22
N ARG A 137 -10.60 -0.77 0.51
CA ARG A 137 -9.24 -1.34 0.52
C ARG A 137 -8.84 -1.91 -0.84
N LEU A 138 -9.76 -2.56 -1.53
CA LEU A 138 -9.51 -3.10 -2.87
C LEU A 138 -9.21 -1.96 -3.87
N ALA A 139 -10.00 -0.89 -3.90
CA ALA A 139 -9.75 0.26 -4.75
C ALA A 139 -8.39 0.92 -4.44
N ALA A 140 -8.07 1.12 -3.16
CA ALA A 140 -6.78 1.67 -2.75
C ALA A 140 -5.60 0.75 -3.09
N TYR A 141 -5.77 -0.56 -2.94
CA TYR A 141 -4.77 -1.56 -3.33
C TYR A 141 -4.52 -1.51 -4.85
N ILE A 142 -5.59 -1.48 -5.66
CA ILE A 142 -5.47 -1.41 -7.12
C ILE A 142 -4.78 -0.10 -7.53
N ARG A 143 -5.15 1.04 -6.92
CA ARG A 143 -4.46 2.32 -7.14
C ARG A 143 -2.95 2.18 -6.93
N ALA A 144 -2.54 1.65 -5.78
CA ALA A 144 -1.13 1.48 -5.45
C ALA A 144 -0.44 0.48 -6.39
N LEU A 145 -1.11 -0.61 -6.77
CA LEU A 145 -0.56 -1.63 -7.67
C LEU A 145 -0.28 -1.09 -9.07
N LEU A 146 -1.13 -0.21 -9.60
CA LEU A 146 -0.96 0.40 -10.93
C LEU A 146 0.30 1.28 -11.03
N GLU A 147 0.78 1.81 -9.92
CA GLU A 147 2.04 2.57 -9.87
C GLU A 147 3.28 1.66 -9.93
N GLY A 148 3.10 0.36 -9.73
CA GLY A 148 4.17 -0.65 -9.78
C GLY A 148 5.23 -0.47 -8.68
N PRO A 149 4.84 -0.34 -7.41
CA PRO A 149 5.79 -0.05 -6.34
C PRO A 149 6.74 -1.22 -6.06
N ASP A 150 7.95 -0.91 -5.62
CA ASP A 150 8.93 -1.90 -5.15
C ASP A 150 8.60 -2.38 -3.73
N LEU A 151 7.97 -1.52 -2.92
CA LEU A 151 7.43 -1.82 -1.59
C LEU A 151 5.96 -1.42 -1.53
N LEU A 152 5.08 -2.38 -1.28
CA LEU A 152 3.67 -2.13 -1.02
C LEU A 152 3.34 -2.42 0.45
N VAL A 153 2.88 -1.39 1.16
CA VAL A 153 2.53 -1.46 2.58
C VAL A 153 1.02 -1.40 2.74
N MET A 154 0.44 -2.37 3.44
CA MET A 154 -0.95 -2.35 3.87
C MET A 154 -1.04 -2.22 5.39
N GLU A 155 -1.64 -1.13 5.86
CA GLU A 155 -1.83 -0.87 7.30
C GLU A 155 -2.65 -1.96 7.99
N SER A 156 -3.63 -2.54 7.29
CA SER A 156 -4.41 -3.67 7.77
C SER A 156 -4.97 -4.45 6.60
N LEU A 157 -4.59 -5.72 6.50
CA LEU A 157 -5.10 -6.59 5.44
C LEU A 157 -6.52 -7.09 5.73
N ALA A 158 -6.77 -7.58 6.94
CA ALA A 158 -7.94 -8.38 7.27
C ALA A 158 -8.83 -7.82 8.39
N ALA A 159 -8.37 -6.85 9.20
CA ALA A 159 -9.15 -6.33 10.33
C ALA A 159 -10.48 -5.73 9.87
N GLY A 160 -11.55 -6.03 10.63
CA GLY A 160 -12.90 -5.56 10.32
C GLY A 160 -13.59 -6.27 9.14
N LEU A 161 -12.95 -7.28 8.52
CA LEU A 161 -13.53 -8.05 7.43
C LEU A 161 -14.11 -9.38 7.93
N GLY A 162 -15.29 -9.75 7.42
CA GLY A 162 -15.85 -11.10 7.61
C GLY A 162 -15.04 -12.17 6.86
N PRO A 163 -15.28 -13.48 7.14
CA PRO A 163 -14.45 -14.59 6.67
C PRO A 163 -14.21 -14.59 5.16
N THR A 164 -15.27 -14.45 4.37
CA THR A 164 -15.18 -14.44 2.89
C THR A 164 -14.33 -13.28 2.36
N LYS A 165 -14.51 -12.07 2.90
CA LYS A 165 -13.72 -10.90 2.49
C LYS A 165 -12.27 -10.99 2.95
N ARG A 166 -12.02 -11.59 4.09
CA ARG A 166 -10.68 -11.87 4.62
C ARG A 166 -9.92 -12.84 3.70
N ALA A 167 -10.56 -13.94 3.27
CA ALA A 167 -9.97 -14.88 2.32
C ALA A 167 -9.61 -14.20 0.98
N ARG A 168 -10.48 -13.30 0.49
CA ARG A 168 -10.18 -12.52 -0.72
C ARG A 168 -9.01 -11.54 -0.51
N ALA A 169 -8.97 -10.85 0.63
CA ALA A 169 -7.88 -9.92 0.94
C ALA A 169 -6.52 -10.63 1.04
N ALA A 170 -6.48 -11.88 1.51
CA ALA A 170 -5.25 -12.68 1.55
C ALA A 170 -4.59 -12.83 0.16
N ARG A 171 -5.38 -12.81 -0.92
CA ARG A 171 -4.87 -12.90 -2.29
C ARG A 171 -4.13 -11.65 -2.79
N PHE A 172 -4.24 -10.52 -2.08
CA PHE A 172 -3.55 -9.28 -2.47
C PHE A 172 -2.03 -9.48 -2.54
N ALA A 173 -1.46 -10.20 -1.58
CA ALA A 173 -0.04 -10.51 -1.58
C ALA A 173 0.37 -11.37 -2.78
N GLU A 174 -0.42 -12.39 -3.12
CA GLU A 174 -0.16 -13.29 -4.26
C GLU A 174 -0.22 -12.52 -5.58
N VAL A 175 -1.25 -11.69 -5.76
CA VAL A 175 -1.43 -10.87 -6.97
C VAL A 175 -0.31 -9.84 -7.12
N TYR A 176 0.12 -9.20 -6.02
CA TYR A 176 1.26 -8.30 -6.04
C TYR A 176 2.55 -9.05 -6.45
N GLN A 177 2.85 -10.18 -5.82
CA GLN A 177 4.05 -10.96 -6.13
C GLN A 177 4.07 -11.49 -7.56
N ALA A 178 2.93 -11.90 -8.11
CA ALA A 178 2.83 -12.33 -9.50
C ALA A 178 3.18 -11.21 -10.49
N ARG A 179 2.81 -9.95 -10.17
CA ARG A 179 3.09 -8.77 -11.01
C ARG A 179 4.47 -8.15 -10.72
N ARG A 180 4.99 -8.34 -9.52
CA ARG A 180 6.23 -7.75 -9.05
C ARG A 180 7.09 -8.79 -8.29
N PRO A 181 7.68 -9.78 -8.98
CA PRO A 181 8.43 -10.88 -8.33
C PRO A 181 9.60 -10.40 -7.47
N GLY A 182 10.21 -9.26 -7.83
CA GLY A 182 11.27 -8.62 -7.04
C GLY A 182 10.79 -7.61 -5.99
N GLY A 183 9.47 -7.43 -5.84
CA GLY A 183 8.88 -6.48 -4.91
C GLY A 183 8.64 -7.06 -3.53
N THR A 184 8.43 -6.18 -2.56
CA THR A 184 8.16 -6.52 -1.16
C THR A 184 6.76 -6.07 -0.77
N PHE A 185 5.95 -7.00 -0.27
CA PHE A 185 4.63 -6.73 0.26
C PHE A 185 4.65 -6.84 1.78
N VAL A 186 4.32 -5.76 2.46
CA VAL A 186 4.27 -5.72 3.93
C VAL A 186 2.85 -5.45 4.37
N HIS A 187 2.34 -6.24 5.29
CA HIS A 187 1.07 -5.97 5.93
C HIS A 187 1.17 -6.06 7.45
N PHE A 188 0.43 -5.18 8.10
CA PHE A 188 0.34 -5.16 9.55
C PHE A 188 -0.91 -5.87 10.03
N ASP A 189 -0.80 -6.54 11.15
CA ASP A 189 -1.95 -7.05 11.87
C ASP A 189 -2.66 -5.94 12.64
N ALA A 190 -3.93 -6.21 12.92
CA ALA A 190 -4.75 -5.34 13.76
C ALA A 190 -4.27 -5.39 15.20
#